data_56b848590dc435834041f3ada9ce7f00
#
_entry.id   56b848590dc435834041f3ada9ce7f00
#
_cell.length_a   1.000
_cell.length_b   1.000
_cell.length_c   1.000
_cell.angle_alpha   90.00
_cell.angle_beta   90.00
_cell.angle_gamma   90.00
#
_symmetry.space_group_name_H-M   'P 1'
#
loop_
_entity.id
_entity.type
_entity.pdbx_description
1 polymer ?
#
loop_
_entity_poly.entity_id
_entity_poly.type
_entity_poly.pdbx_seq_one_letter_code
_entity_poly.pdbx_strand_id
1 'polypeptide(L)'
;LVDPILVLTNAQCAISPIAKSTLWSIPGLRWLLDAAHAVPIVRRKDAPEKNAEENDRIFQKISTHLGSGGNILIFPEGTSHNEPHLVPLRTGAARMLSKAQAESSRAITFQAVGLEFDARSTFRSNVLVLFGPVRSVADFPAGEERATAITNTIKNDLSSLVIEAPSWEARIALAHVAEMFSNNGEAGSLLDRHSIGQQANRYREILEKAAGDELKAIVQAVEAYFAHLDAARTTDRFVAQGIRFDRGRAFRGALLVLLLPLSVLGMVLYYIPYLLPRVVGRTAKGEIDVVSTY
;
A
#
# COMPACT_ATOMS: atom_id res chain seq x y z
N LEU A 1 -7.76 -0.37 6.80
CA LEU A 1 -7.98 1.00 7.35
C LEU A 1 -6.73 1.88 7.27
N VAL A 2 -5.52 1.30 7.28
CA VAL A 2 -4.25 2.06 7.25
C VAL A 2 -4.02 2.68 5.87
N ASP A 3 -4.28 1.96 4.79
CA ASP A 3 -3.99 2.39 3.42
C ASP A 3 -4.65 3.73 3.05
N PRO A 4 -5.96 3.96 3.32
CA PRO A 4 -6.55 5.27 3.08
C PRO A 4 -5.89 6.40 3.88
N ILE A 5 -5.54 6.14 5.15
CA ILE A 5 -4.91 7.14 6.02
C ILE A 5 -3.55 7.55 5.46
N LEU A 6 -2.75 6.59 4.98
CA LEU A 6 -1.45 6.86 4.37
C LEU A 6 -1.58 7.76 3.13
N VAL A 7 -2.57 7.51 2.27
CA VAL A 7 -2.80 8.36 1.11
C VAL A 7 -3.28 9.76 1.53
N LEU A 8 -4.27 9.83 2.44
CA LEU A 8 -4.84 11.09 2.91
C LEU A 8 -3.82 12.00 3.59
N THR A 9 -2.89 11.43 4.36
CA THR A 9 -1.86 12.19 5.09
C THR A 9 -0.70 12.65 4.20
N ASN A 10 -0.50 12.01 3.04
CA ASN A 10 0.57 12.36 2.10
C ASN A 10 0.07 13.15 0.89
N ALA A 11 -1.24 13.26 0.69
CA ALA A 11 -1.80 14.07 -0.38
C ALA A 11 -1.75 15.56 -0.03
N GLN A 12 -1.49 16.39 -1.05
CA GLN A 12 -1.43 17.85 -0.90
C GLN A 12 -2.81 18.53 -1.04
N CYS A 13 -3.89 17.76 -1.03
CA CYS A 13 -5.27 18.25 -1.19
C CYS A 13 -6.22 17.47 -0.29
N ALA A 14 -7.39 18.06 -0.02
CA ALA A 14 -8.46 17.35 0.66
C ALA A 14 -9.04 16.25 -0.23
N ILE A 15 -9.13 15.04 0.29
CA ILE A 15 -9.65 13.87 -0.44
C ILE A 15 -10.72 13.19 0.41
N SER A 16 -11.85 12.86 -0.20
CA SER A 16 -12.94 12.08 0.41
C SER A 16 -12.77 10.59 0.05
N PRO A 17 -12.46 9.71 1.01
CA PRO A 17 -12.32 8.29 0.72
C PRO A 17 -13.69 7.63 0.51
N ILE A 18 -13.76 6.68 -0.43
CA ILE A 18 -14.93 5.80 -0.56
C ILE A 18 -14.73 4.62 0.38
N ALA A 19 -15.69 4.38 1.25
CA ALA A 19 -15.61 3.33 2.26
C ALA A 19 -16.89 2.47 2.28
N LYS A 20 -16.77 1.22 2.76
CA LYS A 20 -17.89 0.30 2.90
C LYS A 20 -18.90 0.85 3.92
N SER A 21 -20.19 0.92 3.56
CA SER A 21 -21.25 1.48 4.42
C SER A 21 -21.35 0.81 5.78
N THR A 22 -21.02 -0.48 5.89
CA THR A 22 -21.01 -1.21 7.17
C THR A 22 -19.96 -0.71 8.18
N LEU A 23 -18.96 0.07 7.75
CA LEU A 23 -17.97 0.66 8.66
C LEU A 23 -18.59 1.75 9.56
N TRP A 24 -19.69 2.37 9.14
CA TRP A 24 -20.44 3.34 9.97
C TRP A 24 -21.16 2.74 11.15
N SER A 25 -21.34 1.39 11.20
CA SER A 25 -21.91 0.68 12.34
C SER A 25 -20.90 0.44 13.46
N ILE A 26 -19.62 0.65 13.23
CA ILE A 26 -18.56 0.45 14.23
C ILE A 26 -18.46 1.70 15.13
N PRO A 27 -18.67 1.57 16.45
CA PRO A 27 -18.56 2.68 17.39
C PRO A 27 -17.18 3.37 17.31
N GLY A 28 -17.18 4.71 17.28
CA GLY A 28 -15.94 5.51 17.16
C GLY A 28 -15.43 5.68 15.73
N LEU A 29 -15.54 4.64 14.87
CA LEU A 29 -15.10 4.74 13.47
C LEU A 29 -16.00 5.65 12.64
N ARG A 30 -17.29 5.67 12.96
CA ARG A 30 -18.27 6.58 12.32
C ARG A 30 -17.80 8.03 12.38
N TRP A 31 -17.40 8.50 13.56
CA TRP A 31 -16.95 9.88 13.72
C TRP A 31 -15.71 10.19 12.86
N LEU A 32 -14.77 9.25 12.77
CA LEU A 32 -13.58 9.40 11.93
C LEU A 32 -13.93 9.44 10.44
N LEU A 33 -14.85 8.58 10.00
CA LEU A 33 -15.32 8.54 8.60
C LEU A 33 -16.08 9.82 8.23
N ASP A 34 -16.94 10.31 9.13
CA ASP A 34 -17.67 11.56 8.93
C ASP A 34 -16.72 12.77 8.90
N ALA A 35 -15.70 12.81 9.78
CA ALA A 35 -14.66 13.84 9.79
C ALA A 35 -13.78 13.80 8.52
N ALA A 36 -13.53 12.62 7.97
CA ALA A 36 -12.83 12.45 6.69
C ALA A 36 -13.73 12.70 5.47
N HIS A 37 -14.99 13.11 5.65
CA HIS A 37 -15.99 13.25 4.57
C HIS A 37 -16.08 11.99 3.70
N ALA A 38 -15.97 10.80 4.31
CA ALA A 38 -15.98 9.55 3.60
C ALA A 38 -17.34 9.28 2.94
N VAL A 39 -17.32 8.75 1.73
CA VAL A 39 -18.53 8.43 0.96
C VAL A 39 -18.88 6.95 1.15
N PRO A 40 -20.03 6.62 1.77
CA PRO A 40 -20.44 5.24 1.96
C PRO A 40 -20.82 4.57 0.64
N ILE A 41 -20.32 3.35 0.38
CA ILE A 41 -20.73 2.54 -0.77
C ILE A 41 -21.26 1.19 -0.30
N VAL A 42 -22.34 0.73 -0.92
CA VAL A 42 -22.89 -0.63 -0.70
C VAL A 42 -22.30 -1.56 -1.74
N ARG A 43 -21.59 -2.60 -1.28
CA ARG A 43 -21.00 -3.59 -2.20
C ARG A 43 -22.07 -4.60 -2.64
N ARG A 44 -21.98 -5.05 -3.90
CA ARG A 44 -22.90 -6.06 -4.47
C ARG A 44 -23.04 -7.35 -3.63
N LYS A 45 -21.97 -7.74 -2.92
CA LYS A 45 -21.98 -8.92 -2.03
C LYS A 45 -22.82 -8.71 -0.77
N ASP A 46 -23.00 -7.46 -0.33
CA ASP A 46 -23.61 -7.14 0.96
C ASP A 46 -25.14 -6.92 0.87
N ALA A 47 -25.67 -6.60 -0.31
CA ALA A 47 -27.10 -6.46 -0.57
C ALA A 47 -27.42 -6.61 -2.07
N PRO A 48 -27.69 -7.82 -2.58
CA PRO A 48 -27.89 -8.06 -4.01
C PRO A 48 -29.08 -7.32 -4.62
N GLU A 49 -30.16 -7.15 -3.88
CA GLU A 49 -31.44 -6.63 -4.38
C GLU A 49 -31.58 -5.10 -4.32
N LYS A 50 -30.83 -4.41 -3.44
CA LYS A 50 -30.91 -2.94 -3.26
C LYS A 50 -29.89 -2.14 -4.06
N ASN A 51 -29.09 -2.79 -4.89
CA ASN A 51 -27.81 -2.25 -5.34
C ASN A 51 -27.85 -1.30 -6.53
N ALA A 52 -28.78 -1.42 -7.46
CA ALA A 52 -28.73 -0.63 -8.69
C ALA A 52 -29.08 0.85 -8.44
N GLU A 53 -30.23 1.11 -7.85
CA GLU A 53 -30.69 2.49 -7.61
C GLU A 53 -29.82 3.22 -6.57
N GLU A 54 -29.38 2.52 -5.51
CA GLU A 54 -28.57 3.13 -4.47
C GLU A 54 -27.16 3.44 -4.98
N ASN A 55 -26.57 2.56 -5.79
CA ASN A 55 -25.30 2.81 -6.46
C ASN A 55 -25.40 3.96 -7.47
N ASP A 56 -26.50 4.07 -8.20
CA ASP A 56 -26.70 5.19 -9.13
C ASP A 56 -26.79 6.53 -8.40
N ARG A 57 -27.46 6.57 -7.24
CA ARG A 57 -27.49 7.78 -6.37
C ARG A 57 -26.09 8.13 -5.83
N ILE A 58 -25.30 7.11 -5.43
CA ILE A 58 -23.94 7.32 -4.97
C ILE A 58 -23.06 7.81 -6.11
N PHE A 59 -23.17 7.21 -7.31
CA PHE A 59 -22.44 7.65 -8.50
C PHE A 59 -22.79 9.10 -8.87
N GLN A 60 -24.05 9.50 -8.75
CA GLN A 60 -24.46 10.88 -8.96
C GLN A 60 -23.82 11.84 -7.95
N LYS A 61 -23.80 11.49 -6.66
CA LYS A 61 -23.14 12.29 -5.62
C LYS A 61 -21.64 12.45 -5.90
N ILE A 62 -20.97 11.34 -6.28
CA ILE A 62 -19.55 11.36 -6.64
C ILE A 62 -19.30 12.23 -7.86
N SER A 63 -20.14 12.10 -8.91
CA SER A 63 -20.05 12.91 -10.13
C SER A 63 -20.18 14.40 -9.83
N THR A 64 -21.17 14.77 -9.02
CA THR A 64 -21.37 16.16 -8.58
C THR A 64 -20.18 16.66 -7.76
N HIS A 65 -19.65 15.85 -6.84
CA HIS A 65 -18.51 16.23 -6.01
C HIS A 65 -17.24 16.45 -6.86
N LEU A 66 -16.94 15.55 -7.80
CA LEU A 66 -15.83 15.70 -8.74
C LEU A 66 -16.03 16.92 -9.65
N GLY A 67 -17.23 17.13 -10.17
CA GLY A 67 -17.58 18.28 -11.00
C GLY A 67 -17.45 19.63 -10.30
N SER A 68 -17.64 19.67 -8.97
CA SER A 68 -17.39 20.86 -8.14
C SER A 68 -15.91 21.06 -7.76
N GLY A 69 -15.02 20.16 -8.18
CA GLY A 69 -13.59 20.24 -7.90
C GLY A 69 -13.15 19.47 -6.66
N GLY A 70 -14.02 18.62 -6.11
CA GLY A 70 -13.66 17.71 -5.02
C GLY A 70 -12.80 16.55 -5.51
N ASN A 71 -12.08 15.91 -4.58
CA ASN A 71 -11.26 14.74 -4.85
C ASN A 71 -11.80 13.52 -4.13
N ILE A 72 -11.69 12.36 -4.77
CA ILE A 72 -12.17 11.07 -4.26
C ILE A 72 -11.03 10.06 -4.25
N LEU A 73 -10.88 9.33 -3.14
CA LEU A 73 -10.01 8.15 -3.07
C LEU A 73 -10.85 6.89 -3.23
N ILE A 74 -10.48 6.07 -4.19
CA ILE A 74 -11.12 4.78 -4.46
C ILE A 74 -10.08 3.69 -4.65
N PHE A 75 -10.35 2.49 -4.13
CA PHE A 75 -9.58 1.28 -4.38
C PHE A 75 -10.26 0.49 -5.51
N PRO A 76 -9.69 0.49 -6.74
CA PRO A 76 -10.37 -0.05 -7.91
C PRO A 76 -10.50 -1.58 -7.91
N GLU A 77 -9.78 -2.27 -7.04
CA GLU A 77 -9.88 -3.72 -6.84
C GLU A 77 -11.23 -4.13 -6.21
N GLY A 78 -11.84 -3.22 -5.43
CA GLY A 78 -13.15 -3.43 -4.81
C GLY A 78 -13.23 -4.52 -3.75
N THR A 79 -12.10 -5.10 -3.38
CA THR A 79 -11.95 -6.13 -2.33
C THR A 79 -10.60 -5.96 -1.62
N SER A 80 -10.53 -6.42 -0.38
CA SER A 80 -9.24 -6.59 0.32
C SER A 80 -8.73 -7.99 0.02
N HIS A 81 -7.45 -8.11 -0.28
CA HIS A 81 -6.78 -9.38 -0.57
C HIS A 81 -5.33 -9.33 -0.09
N ASN A 82 -4.71 -10.48 -0.03
CA ASN A 82 -3.31 -10.65 0.35
C ASN A 82 -2.48 -11.27 -0.80
N GLU A 83 -2.81 -10.92 -2.05
CA GLU A 83 -2.04 -11.38 -3.19
C GLU A 83 -0.81 -10.50 -3.40
N PRO A 84 0.34 -11.06 -3.83
CA PRO A 84 1.57 -10.30 -4.11
C PRO A 84 1.54 -9.60 -5.48
N HIS A 85 0.39 -9.48 -6.09
CA HIS A 85 0.13 -8.83 -7.38
C HIS A 85 -1.24 -8.16 -7.39
N LEU A 86 -1.46 -7.26 -8.35
CA LEU A 86 -2.76 -6.61 -8.54
C LEU A 86 -3.82 -7.64 -8.96
N VAL A 87 -4.94 -7.66 -8.27
CA VAL A 87 -6.12 -8.44 -8.71
C VAL A 87 -6.86 -7.69 -9.83
N PRO A 88 -7.73 -8.37 -10.59
CA PRO A 88 -8.49 -7.73 -11.66
C PRO A 88 -9.28 -6.52 -11.17
N LEU A 89 -9.01 -5.36 -11.77
CA LEU A 89 -9.66 -4.11 -11.39
C LEU A 89 -11.14 -4.10 -11.81
N ARG A 90 -11.96 -3.46 -10.99
CA ARG A 90 -13.37 -3.20 -11.28
C ARG A 90 -13.52 -1.94 -12.12
N THR A 91 -14.42 -1.97 -13.09
CA THR A 91 -14.72 -0.81 -13.96
C THR A 91 -15.47 0.33 -13.26
N GLY A 92 -15.86 0.14 -11.99
CA GLY A 92 -16.64 1.11 -11.23
C GLY A 92 -15.99 2.49 -11.13
N ALA A 93 -14.69 2.55 -10.85
CA ALA A 93 -13.93 3.81 -10.82
C ALA A 93 -13.97 4.54 -12.18
N ALA A 94 -13.70 3.82 -13.25
CA ALA A 94 -13.70 4.37 -14.61
C ALA A 94 -15.09 4.86 -15.04
N ARG A 95 -16.14 4.13 -14.66
CA ARG A 95 -17.54 4.56 -14.94
C ARG A 95 -17.90 5.83 -14.17
N MET A 96 -17.48 5.98 -12.92
CA MET A 96 -17.65 7.21 -12.13
C MET A 96 -16.94 8.39 -12.79
N LEU A 97 -15.68 8.21 -13.21
CA LEU A 97 -14.90 9.22 -13.93
C LEU A 97 -15.55 9.62 -15.25
N SER A 98 -16.02 8.65 -16.04
CA SER A 98 -16.69 8.89 -17.33
C SER A 98 -17.97 9.68 -17.16
N LYS A 99 -18.78 9.34 -16.13
CA LYS A 99 -20.02 10.06 -15.82
C LYS A 99 -19.72 11.48 -15.35
N ALA A 100 -18.77 11.66 -14.44
CA ALA A 100 -18.36 12.97 -13.96
C ALA A 100 -17.88 13.88 -15.11
N GLN A 101 -17.11 13.34 -16.05
CA GLN A 101 -16.65 14.10 -17.23
C GLN A 101 -17.80 14.47 -18.17
N ALA A 102 -18.80 13.61 -18.33
CA ALA A 102 -19.96 13.90 -19.18
C ALA A 102 -20.88 14.99 -18.59
N GLU A 103 -20.93 15.07 -17.27
CA GLU A 103 -21.82 16.02 -16.55
C GLU A 103 -21.10 17.31 -16.14
N SER A 104 -19.78 17.39 -16.28
CA SER A 104 -18.98 18.54 -15.87
C SER A 104 -18.36 19.27 -17.06
N SER A 105 -18.35 20.60 -16.99
CA SER A 105 -17.57 21.45 -17.88
C SER A 105 -16.09 21.52 -17.54
N ARG A 106 -15.72 21.04 -16.34
CA ARG A 106 -14.31 20.96 -15.87
C ARG A 106 -13.69 19.68 -16.37
N ALA A 107 -12.39 19.74 -16.67
CA ALA A 107 -11.61 18.54 -16.92
C ALA A 107 -11.49 17.70 -15.64
N ILE A 108 -12.01 16.48 -15.69
CA ILE A 108 -11.87 15.51 -14.61
C ILE A 108 -10.55 14.78 -14.80
N THR A 109 -9.77 14.68 -13.75
CA THR A 109 -8.48 13.99 -13.75
C THR A 109 -8.45 12.83 -12.75
N PHE A 110 -7.53 11.89 -12.97
CA PHE A 110 -7.25 10.82 -12.02
C PHE A 110 -5.75 10.57 -11.91
N GLN A 111 -5.33 9.99 -10.81
CA GLN A 111 -3.94 9.67 -10.52
C GLN A 111 -3.88 8.34 -9.76
N ALA A 112 -3.07 7.41 -10.25
CA ALA A 112 -2.80 6.17 -9.55
C ALA A 112 -1.86 6.43 -8.37
N VAL A 113 -2.09 5.71 -7.25
CA VAL A 113 -1.24 5.77 -6.06
C VAL A 113 -0.85 4.36 -5.66
N GLY A 114 0.45 4.08 -5.63
CA GLY A 114 1.02 2.83 -5.17
C GLY A 114 1.45 2.92 -3.70
N LEU A 115 1.24 1.84 -2.96
CA LEU A 115 1.71 1.69 -1.58
C LEU A 115 2.68 0.52 -1.51
N GLU A 116 3.90 0.79 -1.09
CA GLU A 116 4.94 -0.22 -0.91
C GLU A 116 5.37 -0.27 0.55
N PHE A 117 5.15 -1.42 1.20
CA PHE A 117 5.47 -1.64 2.60
C PHE A 117 6.79 -2.40 2.74
N ASP A 118 7.67 -1.92 3.61
CA ASP A 118 8.91 -2.61 4.00
C ASP A 118 8.59 -3.92 4.75
N ALA A 119 7.72 -3.84 5.78
CA ALA A 119 7.25 -5.00 6.54
C ALA A 119 5.79 -4.79 6.97
N ARG A 120 4.84 -5.21 6.14
CA ARG A 120 3.39 -4.93 6.30
C ARG A 120 2.79 -5.37 7.64
N SER A 121 3.28 -6.48 8.19
CA SER A 121 2.82 -7.03 9.48
C SER A 121 3.56 -6.49 10.70
N THR A 122 4.53 -5.60 10.50
CA THR A 122 5.38 -5.09 11.58
C THR A 122 4.96 -3.68 11.98
N PHE A 123 4.66 -3.49 13.26
CA PHE A 123 4.33 -2.16 13.78
C PHE A 123 5.52 -1.20 13.60
N ARG A 124 5.24 0.03 13.13
CA ARG A 124 6.25 1.07 12.83
C ARG A 124 7.18 0.71 11.67
N SER A 125 6.77 -0.18 10.77
CA SER A 125 7.46 -0.36 9.50
C SER A 125 7.34 0.87 8.62
N ASN A 126 8.24 0.98 7.64
CA ASN A 126 8.20 2.07 6.69
C ASN A 126 7.22 1.75 5.55
N VAL A 127 6.64 2.81 4.99
CA VAL A 127 5.83 2.73 3.79
C VAL A 127 6.28 3.78 2.79
N LEU A 128 6.32 3.41 1.53
CA LEU A 128 6.53 4.31 0.41
C LEU A 128 5.19 4.57 -0.27
N VAL A 129 4.82 5.83 -0.39
CA VAL A 129 3.61 6.27 -1.10
C VAL A 129 4.05 6.89 -2.42
N LEU A 130 3.69 6.24 -3.52
CA LEU A 130 4.11 6.61 -4.86
C LEU A 130 2.93 7.19 -5.63
N PHE A 131 3.05 8.41 -6.07
CA PHE A 131 2.05 9.07 -6.91
C PHE A 131 2.46 8.95 -8.38
N GLY A 132 1.59 8.33 -9.20
CA GLY A 132 1.78 8.19 -10.64
C GLY A 132 1.52 9.48 -11.41
N PRO A 133 1.50 9.42 -12.73
CA PRO A 133 1.16 10.58 -13.56
C PRO A 133 -0.32 10.96 -13.41
N VAL A 134 -0.59 12.25 -13.47
CA VAL A 134 -1.97 12.76 -13.57
C VAL A 134 -2.47 12.54 -14.99
N ARG A 135 -3.67 11.94 -15.13
CA ARG A 135 -4.33 11.66 -16.40
C ARG A 135 -5.62 12.45 -16.51
N SER A 136 -5.92 12.98 -17.68
CA SER A 136 -7.21 13.61 -17.95
C SER A 136 -8.20 12.60 -18.54
N VAL A 137 -9.43 12.58 -18.04
CA VAL A 137 -10.50 11.75 -18.60
C VAL A 137 -10.87 12.19 -20.03
N ALA A 138 -10.64 13.46 -20.36
CA ALA A 138 -10.89 14.00 -21.71
C ALA A 138 -9.95 13.39 -22.78
N ASP A 139 -8.79 12.86 -22.39
CA ASP A 139 -7.83 12.24 -23.32
C ASP A 139 -8.31 10.86 -23.83
N PHE A 140 -9.38 10.31 -23.26
CA PHE A 140 -9.91 8.99 -23.61
C PHE A 140 -11.13 9.13 -24.55
N PRO A 141 -11.33 8.15 -25.48
CA PRO A 141 -12.44 8.14 -26.41
C PRO A 141 -13.79 8.27 -25.67
N ALA A 142 -14.73 8.98 -26.25
CA ALA A 142 -16.10 9.06 -25.71
C ALA A 142 -16.85 7.74 -26.01
N GLY A 143 -17.86 7.42 -25.17
CA GLY A 143 -18.72 6.27 -25.39
C GLY A 143 -18.39 5.06 -24.50
N GLU A 144 -18.82 3.87 -24.92
CA GLU A 144 -18.75 2.64 -24.11
C GLU A 144 -17.32 2.16 -23.84
N GLU A 145 -16.39 2.41 -24.75
CA GLU A 145 -15.00 1.99 -24.62
C GLU A 145 -14.21 2.81 -23.59
N ARG A 146 -14.68 4.01 -23.24
CA ARG A 146 -13.99 4.91 -22.31
C ARG A 146 -13.68 4.24 -20.97
N ALA A 147 -14.65 3.57 -20.37
CA ALA A 147 -14.48 2.94 -19.08
C ALA A 147 -13.43 1.80 -19.11
N THR A 148 -13.40 1.05 -20.19
CA THR A 148 -12.40 -0.02 -20.39
C THR A 148 -11.00 0.58 -20.58
N ALA A 149 -10.88 1.60 -21.43
CA ALA A 149 -9.60 2.27 -21.69
C ALA A 149 -9.02 2.92 -20.40
N ILE A 150 -9.85 3.61 -19.63
CA ILE A 150 -9.45 4.18 -18.34
C ILE A 150 -9.05 3.09 -17.36
N THR A 151 -9.82 1.98 -17.26
CA THR A 151 -9.48 0.87 -16.35
C THR A 151 -8.13 0.25 -16.69
N ASN A 152 -7.86 0.04 -17.97
CA ASN A 152 -6.57 -0.48 -18.44
C ASN A 152 -5.42 0.48 -18.14
N THR A 153 -5.64 1.78 -18.31
CA THR A 153 -4.64 2.80 -17.97
C THR A 153 -4.38 2.85 -16.47
N ILE A 154 -5.42 2.79 -15.62
CA ILE A 154 -5.25 2.69 -14.16
C ILE A 154 -4.44 1.45 -13.81
N LYS A 155 -4.74 0.29 -14.43
CA LYS A 155 -3.98 -0.93 -14.20
C LYS A 155 -2.52 -0.77 -14.55
N ASN A 156 -2.20 -0.25 -15.73
CA ASN A 156 -0.83 -0.05 -16.19
C ASN A 156 -0.07 0.95 -15.29
N ASP A 157 -0.71 2.05 -14.92
CA ASP A 157 -0.10 3.02 -14.01
C ASP A 157 0.15 2.40 -12.62
N LEU A 158 -0.78 1.64 -12.05
CA LEU A 158 -0.58 0.92 -10.78
C LEU A 158 0.54 -0.11 -10.89
N SER A 159 0.55 -0.96 -11.94
CA SER A 159 1.61 -1.94 -12.17
C SER A 159 2.99 -1.31 -12.30
N SER A 160 3.08 -0.07 -12.78
CA SER A 160 4.34 0.68 -12.83
C SER A 160 4.80 1.20 -11.47
N LEU A 161 3.89 1.37 -10.52
CA LEU A 161 4.17 1.92 -9.19
C LEU A 161 4.47 0.86 -8.14
N VAL A 162 3.94 -0.37 -8.30
CA VAL A 162 4.12 -1.45 -7.33
C VAL A 162 5.02 -2.55 -7.89
N ILE A 163 5.56 -3.41 -7.04
CA ILE A 163 6.30 -4.59 -7.46
C ILE A 163 5.31 -5.77 -7.44
N GLU A 164 4.93 -6.24 -8.62
CA GLU A 164 4.09 -7.42 -8.77
C GLU A 164 4.95 -8.69 -8.85
N ALA A 165 4.59 -9.73 -8.11
CA ALA A 165 5.27 -11.01 -8.13
C ALA A 165 4.26 -12.16 -8.28
N PRO A 166 4.63 -13.29 -8.87
CA PRO A 166 3.72 -14.43 -9.08
C PRO A 166 3.37 -15.13 -7.77
N SER A 167 4.21 -15.04 -6.75
CA SER A 167 4.02 -15.63 -5.42
C SER A 167 4.69 -14.78 -4.34
N TRP A 168 4.34 -15.06 -3.09
CA TRP A 168 4.97 -14.40 -1.93
C TRP A 168 6.46 -14.75 -1.80
N GLU A 169 6.86 -16.00 -2.14
CA GLU A 169 8.27 -16.38 -2.15
C GLU A 169 9.06 -15.51 -3.13
N ALA A 170 8.55 -15.35 -4.36
CA ALA A 170 9.19 -14.49 -5.36
C ALA A 170 9.24 -13.03 -4.89
N ARG A 171 8.19 -12.55 -4.21
CA ARG A 171 8.12 -11.19 -3.69
C ARG A 171 9.15 -10.94 -2.59
N ILE A 172 9.32 -11.90 -1.68
CA ILE A 172 10.31 -11.86 -0.60
C ILE A 172 11.72 -11.91 -1.19
N ALA A 173 11.99 -12.82 -2.14
CA ALA A 173 13.28 -12.91 -2.80
C ALA A 173 13.66 -11.59 -3.51
N LEU A 174 12.71 -10.94 -4.18
CA LEU A 174 12.93 -9.61 -4.79
C LEU A 174 13.26 -8.54 -3.75
N ALA A 175 12.60 -8.56 -2.59
CA ALA A 175 12.89 -7.62 -1.50
C ALA A 175 14.29 -7.85 -0.92
N HIS A 176 14.69 -9.10 -0.72
CA HIS A 176 16.03 -9.48 -0.27
C HIS A 176 17.12 -9.05 -1.26
N VAL A 177 16.92 -9.32 -2.54
CA VAL A 177 17.84 -8.85 -3.60
C VAL A 177 17.96 -7.33 -3.58
N ALA A 178 16.84 -6.62 -3.50
CA ALA A 178 16.84 -5.15 -3.43
C ALA A 178 17.56 -4.63 -2.18
N GLU A 179 17.41 -5.31 -1.04
CA GLU A 179 18.12 -4.98 0.20
C GLU A 179 19.62 -5.15 0.05
N MET A 180 20.09 -6.28 -0.48
CA MET A 180 21.52 -6.55 -0.70
C MET A 180 22.17 -5.51 -1.59
N PHE A 181 21.54 -5.19 -2.72
CA PHE A 181 22.05 -4.18 -3.66
C PHE A 181 22.04 -2.77 -3.05
N SER A 182 20.98 -2.41 -2.33
CA SER A 182 20.88 -1.11 -1.65
C SER A 182 21.92 -0.94 -0.55
N ASN A 183 22.23 -1.98 0.22
CA ASN A 183 23.21 -1.91 1.32
C ASN A 183 24.65 -1.91 0.85
N ASN A 184 24.94 -2.47 -0.33
CA ASN A 184 26.28 -2.45 -0.95
C ASN A 184 26.57 -1.14 -1.71
N GLY A 185 25.56 -0.30 -1.94
CA GLY A 185 25.69 1.01 -2.57
C GLY A 185 25.67 2.16 -1.55
N GLU A 186 25.80 3.38 -2.05
CA GLU A 186 25.62 4.60 -1.24
C GLU A 186 24.15 4.90 -0.91
N ALA A 187 23.22 4.24 -1.61
CA ALA A 187 21.79 4.48 -1.56
C ALA A 187 21.10 3.51 -0.60
N GLY A 188 20.58 4.01 0.51
CA GLY A 188 19.91 3.21 1.55
C GLY A 188 18.44 3.57 1.77
N SER A 189 17.83 4.36 0.87
CA SER A 189 16.43 4.77 1.01
C SER A 189 15.46 3.66 0.58
N LEU A 190 14.22 3.71 1.07
CA LEU A 190 13.17 2.78 0.65
C LEU A 190 12.85 2.95 -0.85
N LEU A 191 12.98 4.17 -1.39
CA LEU A 191 12.79 4.44 -2.80
C LEU A 191 13.84 3.74 -3.68
N ASP A 192 15.10 3.71 -3.25
CA ASP A 192 16.17 3.00 -3.96
C ASP A 192 15.90 1.49 -3.97
N ARG A 193 15.53 0.93 -2.83
CA ARG A 193 15.14 -0.49 -2.74
C ARG A 193 13.95 -0.82 -3.63
N HIS A 194 12.96 0.05 -3.69
CA HIS A 194 11.82 -0.11 -4.57
C HIS A 194 12.24 -0.10 -6.05
N SER A 195 13.06 0.85 -6.48
CA SER A 195 13.54 0.93 -7.86
C SER A 195 14.39 -0.28 -8.26
N ILE A 196 15.28 -0.74 -7.36
CA ILE A 196 16.06 -1.97 -7.55
C ILE A 196 15.13 -3.18 -7.64
N GLY A 197 14.15 -3.30 -6.75
CA GLY A 197 13.16 -4.37 -6.77
C GLY A 197 12.34 -4.42 -8.06
N GLN A 198 11.94 -3.27 -8.60
CA GLN A 198 11.27 -3.20 -9.90
C GLN A 198 12.19 -3.65 -11.05
N GLN A 199 13.45 -3.26 -11.04
CA GLN A 199 14.44 -3.71 -12.03
C GLN A 199 14.67 -5.21 -11.90
N ALA A 200 14.91 -5.72 -10.70
CA ALA A 200 15.10 -7.14 -10.43
C ALA A 200 13.89 -7.96 -10.92
N ASN A 201 12.67 -7.49 -10.70
CA ASN A 201 11.47 -8.16 -11.19
C ASN A 201 11.42 -8.24 -12.73
N ARG A 202 11.81 -7.19 -13.46
CA ARG A 202 11.91 -7.24 -14.93
C ARG A 202 12.97 -8.23 -15.39
N TYR A 203 14.13 -8.28 -14.73
CA TYR A 203 15.18 -9.27 -15.03
C TYR A 203 14.72 -10.70 -14.69
N ARG A 204 13.97 -10.90 -13.61
CA ARG A 204 13.39 -12.20 -13.25
C ARG A 204 12.54 -12.74 -14.39
N GLU A 205 11.64 -11.93 -14.96
CA GLU A 205 10.78 -12.37 -16.09
C GLU A 205 11.58 -12.79 -17.32
N ILE A 206 12.69 -12.12 -17.59
CA ILE A 206 13.60 -12.48 -18.68
C ILE A 206 14.34 -13.79 -18.36
N LEU A 207 14.86 -13.92 -17.14
CA LEU A 207 15.62 -15.09 -16.71
C LEU A 207 14.74 -16.35 -16.58
N GLU A 208 13.50 -16.23 -16.14
CA GLU A 208 12.56 -17.37 -16.11
C GLU A 208 12.36 -18.00 -17.48
N LYS A 209 12.37 -17.18 -18.54
CA LYS A 209 12.23 -17.65 -19.93
C LYS A 209 13.52 -18.23 -20.50
N ALA A 210 14.69 -17.76 -20.04
CA ALA A 210 15.99 -18.11 -20.61
C ALA A 210 16.75 -19.19 -19.81
N ALA A 211 16.64 -19.21 -18.48
CA ALA A 211 17.49 -20.00 -17.58
C ALA A 211 16.79 -20.30 -16.24
N GLY A 212 15.61 -20.93 -16.26
CA GLY A 212 14.77 -21.12 -15.08
C GLY A 212 15.43 -21.89 -13.92
N ASP A 213 16.34 -22.82 -14.18
CA ASP A 213 17.04 -23.58 -13.13
C ASP A 213 18.14 -22.75 -12.45
N GLU A 214 18.83 -21.90 -13.21
CA GLU A 214 19.82 -20.95 -12.64
C GLU A 214 19.14 -19.92 -11.76
N LEU A 215 17.98 -19.41 -12.18
CA LEU A 215 17.19 -18.47 -11.37
C LEU A 215 16.75 -19.11 -10.05
N LYS A 216 16.29 -20.36 -10.06
CA LYS A 216 15.94 -21.09 -8.83
C LYS A 216 17.13 -21.23 -7.89
N ALA A 217 18.32 -21.55 -8.41
CA ALA A 217 19.53 -21.65 -7.61
C ALA A 217 19.92 -20.32 -6.97
N ILE A 218 19.78 -19.20 -7.70
CA ILE A 218 20.02 -17.85 -7.16
C ILE A 218 19.02 -17.52 -6.04
N VAL A 219 17.74 -17.77 -6.26
CA VAL A 219 16.70 -17.53 -5.24
C VAL A 219 16.98 -18.33 -3.98
N GLN A 220 17.29 -19.62 -4.11
CA GLN A 220 17.64 -20.48 -2.97
C GLN A 220 18.88 -19.98 -2.23
N ALA A 221 19.90 -19.51 -2.92
CA ALA A 221 21.11 -18.96 -2.30
C ALA A 221 20.81 -17.66 -1.51
N VAL A 222 19.98 -16.79 -2.06
CA VAL A 222 19.53 -15.57 -1.39
C VAL A 222 18.70 -15.88 -0.14
N GLU A 223 17.75 -16.79 -0.23
CA GLU A 223 16.93 -17.24 0.91
C GLU A 223 17.80 -17.87 2.01
N ALA A 224 18.73 -18.74 1.64
CA ALA A 224 19.66 -19.35 2.59
C ALA A 224 20.53 -18.29 3.31
N TYR A 225 21.00 -17.28 2.57
CA TYR A 225 21.75 -16.16 3.15
C TYR A 225 20.91 -15.39 4.19
N PHE A 226 19.69 -15.00 3.87
CA PHE A 226 18.83 -14.29 4.81
C PHE A 226 18.41 -15.15 5.99
N ALA A 227 18.17 -16.44 5.79
CA ALA A 227 17.93 -17.38 6.90
C ALA A 227 19.14 -17.45 7.88
N HIS A 228 20.38 -17.39 7.38
CA HIS A 228 21.56 -17.30 8.23
C HIS A 228 21.65 -15.97 8.99
N LEU A 229 21.28 -14.85 8.35
CA LEU A 229 21.21 -13.54 9.01
C LEU A 229 20.21 -13.55 10.16
N ASP A 230 19.02 -14.10 9.94
CA ASP A 230 17.98 -14.22 10.96
C ASP A 230 18.44 -15.11 12.13
N ALA A 231 19.03 -16.25 11.84
CA ALA A 231 19.60 -17.13 12.86
C ALA A 231 20.70 -16.43 13.69
N ALA A 232 21.53 -15.61 13.05
CA ALA A 232 22.56 -14.80 13.68
C ALA A 232 22.02 -13.52 14.36
N ARG A 233 20.69 -13.24 14.25
CA ARG A 233 20.05 -12.01 14.72
C ARG A 233 20.76 -10.74 14.21
N THR A 234 21.19 -10.76 12.97
CA THR A 234 21.87 -9.65 12.30
C THR A 234 21.15 -9.24 11.03
N THR A 235 21.61 -8.18 10.38
CA THR A 235 21.01 -7.66 9.14
C THR A 235 22.06 -7.59 8.05
N ASP A 236 21.65 -7.69 6.79
CA ASP A 236 22.52 -7.53 5.63
C ASP A 236 23.29 -6.20 5.67
N ARG A 237 22.64 -5.13 6.06
CA ARG A 237 23.28 -3.82 6.25
C ARG A 237 24.44 -3.86 7.23
N PHE A 238 24.32 -4.61 8.32
CA PHE A 238 25.39 -4.73 9.32
C PHE A 238 26.58 -5.52 8.76
N VAL A 239 26.31 -6.56 7.98
CA VAL A 239 27.35 -7.36 7.31
C VAL A 239 28.07 -6.52 6.24
N ALA A 240 27.31 -5.82 5.39
CA ALA A 240 27.86 -5.01 4.30
C ALA A 240 28.70 -3.83 4.81
N GLN A 241 28.28 -3.15 5.86
CA GLN A 241 28.96 -1.96 6.39
C GLN A 241 30.04 -2.27 7.44
N GLY A 242 30.01 -3.48 8.02
CA GLY A 242 30.88 -3.89 9.11
C GLY A 242 30.69 -3.07 10.39
N ILE A 243 31.45 -3.44 11.43
CA ILE A 243 31.46 -2.70 12.70
C ILE A 243 32.39 -1.50 12.55
N ARG A 244 31.86 -0.34 12.23
CA ARG A 244 32.61 0.92 12.32
C ARG A 244 32.39 1.52 13.71
N PHE A 245 33.42 1.48 14.54
CA PHE A 245 33.43 2.22 15.81
C PHE A 245 33.61 3.71 15.51
N ASP A 246 32.51 4.46 15.66
CA ASP A 246 32.52 5.91 15.54
C ASP A 246 32.17 6.56 16.89
N ARG A 247 32.84 7.67 17.23
CA ARG A 247 32.61 8.43 18.46
C ARG A 247 31.13 8.83 18.61
N GLY A 248 30.42 9.11 17.49
CA GLY A 248 29.00 9.40 17.49
C GLY A 248 28.12 8.21 17.90
N ARG A 249 28.54 6.96 17.60
CA ARG A 249 27.84 5.74 18.05
C ARG A 249 28.07 5.49 19.53
N ALA A 250 29.29 5.70 20.02
CA ALA A 250 29.60 5.61 21.44
C ALA A 250 28.79 6.62 22.26
N PHE A 251 28.69 7.88 21.80
CA PHE A 251 27.87 8.90 22.42
C PHE A 251 26.38 8.55 22.44
N ARG A 252 25.85 8.06 21.31
CA ARG A 252 24.45 7.60 21.22
C ARG A 252 24.19 6.40 22.15
N GLY A 253 25.14 5.46 22.23
CA GLY A 253 25.07 4.35 23.17
C GLY A 253 25.01 4.81 24.63
N ALA A 254 25.88 5.75 25.02
CA ALA A 254 25.86 6.34 26.35
C ALA A 254 24.54 7.09 26.64
N LEU A 255 24.02 7.84 25.67
CA LEU A 255 22.74 8.54 25.78
C LEU A 255 21.57 7.56 25.94
N LEU A 256 21.56 6.44 25.19
CA LEU A 256 20.54 5.40 25.33
C LEU A 256 20.56 4.76 26.73
N VAL A 257 21.74 4.48 27.29
CA VAL A 257 21.88 3.97 28.67
C VAL A 257 21.35 5.00 29.68
N LEU A 258 21.67 6.28 29.50
CA LEU A 258 21.21 7.36 30.36
C LEU A 258 19.67 7.51 30.32
N LEU A 259 19.06 7.34 29.12
CA LEU A 259 17.61 7.45 28.94
C LEU A 259 16.85 6.16 29.26
N LEU A 260 17.54 5.07 29.61
CA LEU A 260 16.94 3.77 29.91
C LEU A 260 15.87 3.83 31.02
N PRO A 261 16.08 4.54 32.17
CA PRO A 261 15.05 4.67 33.21
C PRO A 261 13.78 5.38 32.70
N LEU A 262 13.93 6.42 31.87
CA LEU A 262 12.80 7.11 31.26
C LEU A 262 12.05 6.22 30.24
N SER A 263 12.79 5.42 29.50
CA SER A 263 12.23 4.41 28.58
C SER A 263 11.41 3.34 29.32
N VAL A 264 11.91 2.86 30.47
CA VAL A 264 11.18 1.90 31.31
C VAL A 264 9.90 2.52 31.87
N LEU A 265 9.95 3.78 32.34
CA LEU A 265 8.77 4.49 32.79
C LEU A 265 7.74 4.66 31.66
N GLY A 266 8.19 5.03 30.46
CA GLY A 266 7.34 5.10 29.26
C GLY A 266 6.71 3.74 28.92
N MET A 267 7.49 2.66 29.00
CA MET A 267 7.00 1.29 28.78
C MET A 267 5.88 0.91 29.74
N VAL A 268 6.04 1.22 31.04
CA VAL A 268 5.00 0.95 32.06
C VAL A 268 3.73 1.74 31.78
N LEU A 269 3.85 3.04 31.47
CA LEU A 269 2.71 3.92 31.21
C LEU A 269 1.94 3.52 29.93
N TYR A 270 2.65 3.09 28.89
CA TYR A 270 2.07 2.74 27.60
C TYR A 270 1.84 1.23 27.41
N TYR A 271 2.10 0.42 28.43
CA TYR A 271 1.94 -1.03 28.36
C TYR A 271 0.52 -1.48 28.00
N ILE A 272 -0.47 -0.86 28.62
CA ILE A 272 -1.89 -1.19 28.36
C ILE A 272 -2.31 -0.82 26.94
N PRO A 273 -2.08 0.44 26.45
CA PRO A 273 -2.36 0.79 25.06
C PRO A 273 -1.62 -0.08 24.03
N TYR A 274 -0.41 -0.56 24.36
CA TYR A 274 0.37 -1.43 23.49
C TYR A 274 -0.18 -2.88 23.42
N LEU A 275 -0.76 -3.38 24.52
CA LEU A 275 -1.35 -4.71 24.56
C LEU A 275 -2.72 -4.78 23.88
N LEU A 276 -3.49 -3.70 23.90
CA LEU A 276 -4.84 -3.65 23.34
C LEU A 276 -4.91 -4.16 21.89
N PRO A 277 -4.11 -3.69 20.94
CA PRO A 277 -4.11 -4.20 19.57
C PRO A 277 -3.76 -5.69 19.48
N ARG A 278 -2.84 -6.19 20.31
CA ARG A 278 -2.46 -7.60 20.34
C ARG A 278 -3.58 -8.50 20.83
N VAL A 279 -4.33 -8.06 21.85
CA VAL A 279 -5.46 -8.82 22.39
C VAL A 279 -6.60 -8.83 21.37
N VAL A 280 -6.92 -7.66 20.80
CA VAL A 280 -7.95 -7.54 19.77
C VAL A 280 -7.57 -8.34 18.52
N GLY A 281 -6.32 -8.26 18.07
CA GLY A 281 -5.83 -9.03 16.92
C GLY A 281 -5.89 -10.55 17.10
N ARG A 282 -5.70 -11.05 18.32
CA ARG A 282 -5.85 -12.50 18.62
C ARG A 282 -7.32 -12.97 18.64
N THR A 283 -8.22 -12.08 18.95
CA THR A 283 -9.67 -12.38 18.98
C THR A 283 -10.34 -12.12 17.63
N ALA A 284 -9.76 -11.28 16.80
CA ALA A 284 -10.24 -11.01 15.44
C ALA A 284 -9.92 -12.21 14.53
N LYS A 285 -10.94 -12.95 14.11
CA LYS A 285 -10.84 -13.97 13.05
C LYS A 285 -10.76 -13.24 11.72
N GLY A 286 -9.58 -12.75 11.34
CA GLY A 286 -9.38 -11.98 10.12
C GLY A 286 -8.14 -12.44 9.33
N GLU A 287 -8.08 -12.06 8.08
CA GLU A 287 -6.89 -12.23 7.23
C GLU A 287 -5.71 -11.40 7.78
N ILE A 288 -4.47 -11.75 7.43
CA ILE A 288 -3.24 -11.14 7.96
C ILE A 288 -3.21 -9.62 7.80
N ASP A 289 -3.75 -9.09 6.71
CA ASP A 289 -3.87 -7.65 6.43
C ASP A 289 -4.87 -6.92 7.36
N VAL A 290 -5.81 -7.64 7.98
CA VAL A 290 -6.70 -7.09 9.00
C VAL A 290 -6.01 -7.08 10.37
N VAL A 291 -5.22 -8.11 10.68
CA VAL A 291 -4.49 -8.24 11.96
C VAL A 291 -3.48 -7.10 12.14
N SER A 292 -2.81 -6.64 11.09
CA SER A 292 -1.88 -5.51 11.17
C SER A 292 -2.54 -4.15 11.47
N THR A 293 -3.86 -4.09 11.36
CA THR A 293 -4.66 -2.86 11.63
C THR A 293 -5.06 -2.75 13.11
N TYR A 294 -5.05 -3.87 13.83
CA TYR A 294 -5.35 -3.95 15.26
C TYR A 294 -4.05 -4.02 16.08
#